data_29475cf4c2b2c372fceeecb03b4c7c49
#
_entry.id   29475cf4c2b2c372fceeecb03b4c7c49
#
_cell.length_a   1.000
_cell.length_b   1.000
_cell.length_c   1.000
_cell.angle_alpha   90.00
_cell.angle_beta   90.00
_cell.angle_gamma   90.00
#
_symmetry.space_group_name_H-M   'P 1'
#
loop_
_entity.id
_entity.type
_entity.pdbx_description
1 polymer ?
#
loop_
_entity_poly.entity_id
_entity_poly.type
_entity_poly.pdbx_seq_one_letter_code
_entity_poly.pdbx_strand_id
1 'polypeptide(L)'
;IGKLAQMFGEDRTKGLRGAMLATGSAINELAQNSSANAGYIVDFTADLSGVGVQAGMTQAQIMGLASALDQNMQEEATSATVFSQLITKMYQEPAKFAKIAGMQVKEFTNLRRTNANEGLMTFLEAMKSKGGFDQMAPMFEAMNLNGTRAVGVLSAVASHLDQVKTAQDLATKSYSNGTSVINE
;
A
#
# COMPACT_ATOMS: atom_id res chain seq x y z
N ILE A 1 -11.24 14.01 1.08
CA ILE A 1 -10.13 14.38 0.18
C ILE A 1 -9.24 15.45 0.81
N GLY A 2 -9.78 16.61 1.26
CA GLY A 2 -8.96 17.69 1.85
C GLY A 2 -8.15 17.24 3.08
N LYS A 3 -8.72 16.45 3.98
CA LYS A 3 -7.99 15.89 5.12
C LYS A 3 -6.84 14.98 4.68
N LEU A 4 -7.04 14.14 3.66
CA LEU A 4 -5.97 13.29 3.13
C LEU A 4 -4.80 14.13 2.62
N ALA A 5 -5.06 15.17 1.83
CA ALA A 5 -4.04 16.08 1.34
C ALA A 5 -3.22 16.69 2.48
N GLN A 6 -3.86 17.08 3.58
CA GLN A 6 -3.18 17.61 4.77
C GLN A 6 -2.38 16.55 5.52
N MET A 7 -2.92 15.33 5.66
CA MET A 7 -2.22 14.23 6.36
C MET A 7 -0.89 13.87 5.69
N PHE A 8 -0.83 13.97 4.35
CA PHE A 8 0.39 13.74 3.58
C PHE A 8 1.24 15.01 3.38
N GLY A 9 0.82 16.16 3.92
CA GLY A 9 1.54 17.43 3.82
C GLY A 9 1.56 18.04 2.41
N GLU A 10 0.73 17.53 1.51
CA GLU A 10 0.69 17.95 0.10
C GLU A 10 0.09 19.36 -0.07
N ASP A 11 -0.73 19.80 0.87
CA ASP A 11 -1.26 21.16 0.93
C ASP A 11 -0.15 22.21 1.07
N ARG A 12 0.98 21.86 1.68
CA ARG A 12 2.14 22.74 1.84
C ARG A 12 2.93 22.92 0.55
N THR A 13 2.93 21.91 -0.31
CA THR A 13 3.71 21.89 -1.56
C THR A 13 2.90 22.33 -2.77
N LYS A 14 1.63 21.93 -2.85
CA LYS A 14 0.73 22.19 -4.00
C LYS A 14 -0.36 23.21 -3.70
N GLY A 15 -0.44 23.70 -2.45
CA GLY A 15 -1.62 24.39 -1.95
C GLY A 15 -2.80 23.43 -1.77
N LEU A 16 -3.76 23.78 -0.91
CA LEU A 16 -4.88 22.90 -0.60
C LEU A 16 -5.69 22.50 -1.85
N ARG A 17 -5.99 23.47 -2.72
CA ARG A 17 -6.73 23.21 -3.96
C ARG A 17 -5.99 22.23 -4.87
N GLY A 18 -4.70 22.49 -5.13
CA GLY A 18 -3.88 21.60 -5.96
C GLY A 18 -3.77 20.18 -5.41
N ALA A 19 -3.56 20.07 -4.10
CA ALA A 19 -3.51 18.78 -3.42
C ALA A 19 -4.85 18.03 -3.47
N MET A 20 -5.98 18.73 -3.33
CA MET A 20 -7.31 18.14 -3.46
C MET A 20 -7.60 17.67 -4.89
N LEU A 21 -7.20 18.42 -5.90
CA LEU A 21 -7.35 18.02 -7.30
C LEU A 21 -6.49 16.79 -7.62
N ALA A 22 -5.25 16.77 -7.16
CA ALA A 22 -4.36 15.62 -7.33
C ALA A 22 -4.93 14.35 -6.67
N THR A 23 -5.37 14.46 -5.42
CA THR A 23 -6.00 13.38 -4.67
C THR A 23 -7.28 12.88 -5.34
N GLY A 24 -8.17 13.80 -5.72
CA GLY A 24 -9.42 13.48 -6.41
C GLY A 24 -9.19 12.82 -7.76
N SER A 25 -8.22 13.30 -8.54
CA SER A 25 -7.85 12.71 -9.83
C SER A 25 -7.34 11.28 -9.68
N ALA A 26 -6.50 11.00 -8.69
CA ALA A 26 -6.02 9.64 -8.45
C ALA A 26 -7.16 8.68 -8.05
N ILE A 27 -8.04 9.10 -7.16
CA ILE A 27 -9.20 8.30 -6.75
C ILE A 27 -10.13 8.04 -7.94
N ASN A 28 -10.42 9.07 -8.73
CA ASN A 28 -11.29 8.98 -9.88
C ASN A 28 -10.75 7.99 -10.92
N GLU A 29 -9.50 8.12 -11.30
CA GLU A 29 -8.85 7.22 -12.26
C GLU A 29 -8.81 5.76 -11.76
N LEU A 30 -8.53 5.55 -10.47
CA LEU A 30 -8.56 4.20 -9.89
C LEU A 30 -9.97 3.60 -9.96
N ALA A 31 -11.00 4.37 -9.60
CA ALA A 31 -12.38 3.91 -9.62
C ALA A 31 -12.92 3.68 -11.05
N GLN A 32 -12.51 4.49 -12.02
CA GLN A 32 -12.94 4.33 -13.43
C GLN A 32 -12.24 3.16 -14.14
N ASN A 33 -11.00 2.88 -13.78
CA ASN A 33 -10.19 1.86 -14.45
C ASN A 33 -10.18 0.51 -13.72
N SER A 34 -10.99 0.36 -12.67
CA SER A 34 -11.09 -0.88 -11.90
C SER A 34 -12.49 -1.05 -11.28
N SER A 35 -12.73 -2.15 -10.61
CA SER A 35 -13.93 -2.36 -9.81
C SER A 35 -13.83 -1.77 -8.39
N ALA A 36 -12.77 -1.04 -8.09
CA ALA A 36 -12.56 -0.49 -6.76
C ALA A 36 -13.51 0.67 -6.44
N ASN A 37 -14.00 0.68 -5.21
CA ASN A 37 -14.88 1.72 -4.70
C ASN A 37 -14.08 2.93 -4.20
N ALA A 38 -14.45 4.14 -4.64
CA ALA A 38 -13.78 5.38 -4.22
C ALA A 38 -13.83 5.59 -2.69
N GLY A 39 -14.91 5.20 -2.02
CA GLY A 39 -15.03 5.26 -0.56
C GLY A 39 -14.00 4.37 0.12
N TYR A 40 -13.86 3.13 -0.32
CA TYR A 40 -12.84 2.20 0.18
C TYR A 40 -11.43 2.79 0.06
N ILE A 41 -11.11 3.36 -1.12
CA ILE A 41 -9.79 3.96 -1.36
C ILE A 41 -9.53 5.10 -0.38
N VAL A 42 -10.52 5.97 -0.13
CA VAL A 42 -10.41 7.09 0.80
C VAL A 42 -10.22 6.60 2.25
N ASP A 43 -11.04 5.66 2.71
CA ASP A 43 -11.05 5.20 4.09
C ASP A 43 -9.77 4.42 4.42
N PHE A 44 -9.37 3.47 3.58
CA PHE A 44 -8.11 2.75 3.72
C PHE A 44 -6.89 3.70 3.74
N THR A 45 -6.87 4.68 2.83
CA THR A 45 -5.77 5.64 2.75
C THR A 45 -5.70 6.49 4.02
N ALA A 46 -6.85 6.88 4.58
CA ALA A 46 -6.89 7.61 5.84
C ALA A 46 -6.39 6.77 7.00
N ASP A 47 -6.85 5.52 7.11
CA ASP A 47 -6.50 4.63 8.21
C ASP A 47 -5.02 4.21 8.19
N LEU A 48 -4.45 4.02 7.00
CA LEU A 48 -3.04 3.68 6.86
C LEU A 48 -2.10 4.89 6.91
N SER A 49 -2.62 6.12 6.78
CA SER A 49 -1.80 7.34 6.62
C SER A 49 -0.80 7.56 7.75
N GLY A 50 -1.18 7.28 9.01
CA GLY A 50 -0.30 7.50 10.16
C GLY A 50 1.01 6.72 10.08
N VAL A 51 0.95 5.45 9.76
CA VAL A 51 2.13 4.59 9.57
C VAL A 51 2.77 4.83 8.21
N GLY A 52 1.97 4.97 7.16
CA GLY A 52 2.43 5.15 5.79
C GLY A 52 3.28 6.41 5.62
N VAL A 53 2.83 7.54 6.16
CA VAL A 53 3.59 8.81 6.14
C VAL A 53 4.91 8.69 6.88
N GLN A 54 4.91 8.08 8.06
CA GLN A 54 6.14 7.86 8.83
C GLN A 54 7.12 6.93 8.11
N ALA A 55 6.61 5.95 7.37
CA ALA A 55 7.43 5.06 6.55
C ALA A 55 7.91 5.72 5.23
N GLY A 56 7.40 6.90 4.88
CA GLY A 56 7.74 7.60 3.65
C GLY A 56 6.99 7.10 2.41
N MET A 57 5.86 6.42 2.59
CA MET A 57 4.99 6.04 1.48
C MET A 57 4.24 7.26 0.95
N THR A 58 4.08 7.34 -0.36
CA THR A 58 3.27 8.40 -0.99
C THR A 58 1.78 8.09 -0.88
N GLN A 59 0.96 9.13 -0.93
CA GLN A 59 -0.50 8.98 -0.96
C GLN A 59 -0.95 8.10 -2.13
N ALA A 60 -0.38 8.31 -3.31
CA ALA A 60 -0.69 7.52 -4.51
C ALA A 60 -0.35 6.02 -4.35
N GLN A 61 0.76 5.70 -3.69
CA GLN A 61 1.13 4.31 -3.40
C GLN A 61 0.10 3.63 -2.50
N ILE A 62 -0.37 4.32 -1.47
CA ILE A 62 -1.38 3.78 -0.54
C ILE A 62 -2.75 3.65 -1.25
N MET A 63 -3.14 4.62 -2.06
CA MET A 63 -4.38 4.54 -2.86
C MET A 63 -4.36 3.38 -3.85
N GLY A 64 -3.23 3.13 -4.51
CA GLY A 64 -3.08 1.99 -5.42
C GLY A 64 -3.18 0.65 -4.69
N LEU A 65 -2.59 0.55 -3.50
CA LEU A 65 -2.75 -0.63 -2.64
C LEU A 65 -4.21 -0.82 -2.21
N ALA A 66 -4.90 0.24 -1.81
CA ALA A 66 -6.32 0.22 -1.48
C ALA A 66 -7.19 -0.30 -2.63
N SER A 67 -6.95 0.20 -3.83
CA SER A 67 -7.67 -0.24 -5.03
C SER A 67 -7.50 -1.74 -5.28
N ALA A 68 -6.29 -2.26 -5.17
CA ALA A 68 -6.03 -3.68 -5.34
C ALA A 68 -6.68 -4.55 -4.25
N LEU A 69 -6.69 -4.08 -3.00
CA LEU A 69 -7.34 -4.77 -1.88
C LEU A 69 -8.85 -4.89 -2.09
N ASP A 70 -9.50 -3.81 -2.46
CA ASP A 70 -10.95 -3.79 -2.71
C ASP A 70 -11.33 -4.68 -3.91
N GLN A 71 -10.56 -4.63 -5.00
CA GLN A 71 -10.74 -5.53 -6.15
C GLN A 71 -10.63 -7.01 -5.77
N ASN A 72 -9.84 -7.34 -4.76
CA ASN A 72 -9.68 -8.68 -4.21
C ASN A 72 -10.61 -8.95 -3.01
N MET A 73 -11.66 -8.15 -2.83
CA MET A 73 -12.71 -8.32 -1.83
C MET A 73 -12.19 -8.39 -0.39
N GLN A 74 -11.10 -7.69 -0.10
CA GLN A 74 -10.58 -7.61 1.26
C GLN A 74 -11.32 -6.51 2.03
N GLU A 75 -11.71 -6.79 3.26
CA GLU A 75 -12.42 -5.83 4.12
C GLU A 75 -11.46 -4.69 4.52
N GLU A 76 -11.93 -3.45 4.44
CA GLU A 76 -11.11 -2.23 4.50
C GLU A 76 -10.38 -2.09 5.84
N ALA A 77 -11.10 -2.05 6.97
CA ALA A 77 -10.51 -1.80 8.29
C ALA A 77 -9.56 -2.92 8.72
N THR A 78 -9.87 -4.16 8.38
CA THR A 78 -8.98 -5.31 8.59
C THR A 78 -7.71 -5.15 7.77
N SER A 79 -7.82 -4.80 6.50
CA SER A 79 -6.68 -4.61 5.60
C SER A 79 -5.77 -3.47 6.07
N ALA A 80 -6.33 -2.34 6.47
CA ALA A 80 -5.57 -1.21 7.02
C ALA A 80 -4.81 -1.61 8.29
N THR A 81 -5.44 -2.34 9.19
CA THR A 81 -4.81 -2.87 10.41
C THR A 81 -3.65 -3.82 10.08
N VAL A 82 -3.87 -4.76 9.17
CA VAL A 82 -2.85 -5.75 8.77
C VAL A 82 -1.65 -5.07 8.13
N PHE A 83 -1.87 -4.14 7.19
CA PHE A 83 -0.77 -3.40 6.57
C PHE A 83 -0.05 -2.47 7.52
N SER A 84 -0.75 -1.82 8.45
CA SER A 84 -0.14 -1.03 9.53
C SER A 84 0.81 -1.90 10.38
N GLN A 85 0.38 -3.09 10.77
CA GLN A 85 1.21 -4.04 11.51
C GLN A 85 2.40 -4.52 10.67
N LEU A 86 2.18 -4.88 9.41
CA LEU A 86 3.24 -5.36 8.52
C LEU A 86 4.34 -4.30 8.32
N ILE A 87 3.95 -3.06 8.01
CA ILE A 87 4.89 -1.94 7.85
C ILE A 87 5.65 -1.70 9.16
N THR A 88 4.96 -1.65 10.29
CA THR A 88 5.60 -1.47 11.60
C THR A 88 6.63 -2.56 11.88
N LYS A 89 6.28 -3.82 11.65
CA LYS A 89 7.20 -4.96 11.83
C LYS A 89 8.38 -4.92 10.87
N MET A 90 8.21 -4.44 9.66
CA MET A 90 9.29 -4.24 8.70
C MET A 90 10.38 -3.31 9.25
N TYR A 91 10.01 -2.34 10.10
CA TYR A 91 10.95 -1.45 10.77
C TYR A 91 11.49 -2.02 12.09
N GLN A 92 10.70 -2.80 12.82
CA GLN A 92 11.11 -3.38 14.11
C GLN A 92 11.98 -4.63 13.94
N GLU A 93 11.73 -5.44 12.92
CA GLU A 93 12.34 -6.75 12.73
C GLU A 93 12.97 -6.91 11.33
N PRO A 94 13.84 -5.98 10.88
CA PRO A 94 14.34 -5.98 9.50
C PRO A 94 15.08 -7.26 9.11
N ALA A 95 15.70 -7.95 10.06
CA ALA A 95 16.40 -9.21 9.80
C ALA A 95 15.46 -10.32 9.34
N LYS A 96 14.26 -10.42 9.88
CA LYS A 96 13.26 -11.40 9.46
C LYS A 96 12.78 -11.13 8.02
N PHE A 97 12.52 -9.86 7.72
CA PHE A 97 12.11 -9.44 6.38
C PHE A 97 13.22 -9.68 5.35
N ALA A 98 14.44 -9.28 5.66
CA ALA A 98 15.61 -9.52 4.80
C ALA A 98 15.81 -11.00 4.50
N LYS A 99 15.70 -11.87 5.51
CA LYS A 99 15.81 -13.32 5.34
C LYS A 99 14.77 -13.87 4.37
N ILE A 100 13.51 -13.46 4.50
CA ILE A 100 12.43 -13.88 3.59
C ILE A 100 12.67 -13.33 2.19
N ALA A 101 13.06 -12.05 2.07
CA ALA A 101 13.36 -11.40 0.81
C ALA A 101 14.64 -11.94 0.11
N GLY A 102 15.43 -12.78 0.79
CA GLY A 102 16.69 -13.27 0.26
C GLY A 102 17.77 -12.21 0.15
N MET A 103 17.72 -11.18 1.00
CA MET A 103 18.61 -10.04 1.00
C MET A 103 19.49 -9.99 2.25
N GLN A 104 20.61 -9.29 2.18
CA GLN A 104 21.38 -8.92 3.37
C GLN A 104 20.58 -7.91 4.22
N VAL A 105 20.68 -7.99 5.55
CA VAL A 105 19.92 -7.09 6.46
C VAL A 105 20.20 -5.62 6.17
N LYS A 106 21.46 -5.27 5.91
CA LYS A 106 21.85 -3.89 5.58
C LYS A 106 21.24 -3.41 4.28
N GLU A 107 21.18 -4.27 3.28
CA GLU A 107 20.62 -3.98 1.96
C GLU A 107 19.09 -3.75 2.08
N PHE A 108 18.38 -4.65 2.74
CA PHE A 108 16.94 -4.51 2.98
C PHE A 108 16.62 -3.25 3.82
N THR A 109 17.42 -2.97 4.86
CA THR A 109 17.28 -1.77 5.69
C THR A 109 17.44 -0.49 4.87
N ASN A 110 18.41 -0.45 3.96
CA ASN A 110 18.58 0.69 3.06
C ASN A 110 17.40 0.81 2.08
N LEU A 111 16.94 -0.30 1.49
CA LEU A 111 15.82 -0.30 0.57
C LEU A 111 14.56 0.26 1.23
N ARG A 112 14.12 -0.28 2.37
CA ARG A 112 12.92 0.21 3.07
C ARG A 112 13.02 1.65 3.53
N ARG A 113 14.22 2.11 3.87
CA ARG A 113 14.46 3.50 4.31
C ARG A 113 14.34 4.50 3.16
N THR A 114 14.82 4.15 1.97
CA THR A 114 14.78 5.00 0.78
C THR A 114 13.48 4.85 0.00
N ASN A 115 12.87 3.67 0.03
CA ASN A 115 11.61 3.36 -0.64
C ASN A 115 10.87 2.24 0.12
N ALA A 116 10.06 2.64 1.10
CA ALA A 116 9.33 1.69 1.95
C ALA A 116 8.36 0.83 1.14
N ASN A 117 7.71 1.40 0.13
CA ASN A 117 6.81 0.67 -0.76
C ASN A 117 7.54 -0.44 -1.51
N GLU A 118 8.73 -0.16 -2.05
CA GLU A 118 9.53 -1.16 -2.74
C GLU A 118 10.00 -2.26 -1.77
N GLY A 119 10.40 -1.91 -0.56
CA GLY A 119 10.73 -2.88 0.48
C GLY A 119 9.55 -3.82 0.78
N LEU A 120 8.35 -3.26 0.89
CA LEU A 120 7.12 -4.02 1.11
C LEU A 120 6.79 -4.94 -0.08
N MET A 121 6.87 -4.42 -1.31
CA MET A 121 6.60 -5.21 -2.52
C MET A 121 7.63 -6.32 -2.71
N THR A 122 8.91 -6.05 -2.51
CA THR A 122 9.99 -7.04 -2.56
C THR A 122 9.77 -8.17 -1.57
N PHE A 123 9.37 -7.86 -0.35
CA PHE A 123 9.02 -8.86 0.67
C PHE A 123 7.84 -9.73 0.23
N LEU A 124 6.75 -9.13 -0.23
CA LEU A 124 5.55 -9.87 -0.66
C LEU A 124 5.82 -10.73 -1.91
N GLU A 125 6.63 -10.24 -2.84
CA GLU A 125 7.04 -11.01 -4.03
C GLU A 125 7.90 -12.22 -3.66
N ALA A 126 8.83 -12.05 -2.72
CA ALA A 126 9.63 -13.15 -2.20
C ALA A 126 8.76 -14.20 -1.50
N MET A 127 7.74 -13.79 -0.76
CA MET A 127 6.77 -14.73 -0.16
C MET A 127 5.99 -15.50 -1.22
N LYS A 128 5.47 -14.81 -2.24
CA LYS A 128 4.78 -15.44 -3.37
C LYS A 128 5.67 -16.47 -4.07
N SER A 129 6.95 -16.17 -4.26
CA SER A 129 7.91 -17.06 -4.93
C SER A 129 8.21 -18.36 -4.15
N LYS A 130 7.93 -18.39 -2.85
CA LYS A 130 8.15 -19.58 -2.01
C LYS A 130 7.06 -20.64 -2.15
N GLY A 131 5.91 -20.31 -2.74
CA GLY A 131 4.82 -21.25 -2.97
C GLY A 131 3.45 -20.65 -2.70
N GLY A 132 2.45 -21.52 -2.61
CA GLY A 132 1.06 -21.16 -2.36
C GLY A 132 0.77 -20.84 -0.88
N PHE A 133 -0.52 -20.83 -0.55
CA PHE A 133 -1.01 -20.48 0.78
C PHE A 133 -0.40 -21.33 1.91
N ASP A 134 -0.23 -22.61 1.68
CA ASP A 134 0.39 -23.57 2.62
C ASP A 134 1.85 -23.23 2.94
N GLN A 135 2.56 -22.57 2.04
CA GLN A 135 3.93 -22.11 2.24
C GLN A 135 3.96 -20.70 2.87
N MET A 136 3.05 -19.83 2.49
CA MET A 136 2.99 -18.45 2.99
C MET A 136 2.48 -18.36 4.43
N ALA A 137 1.47 -19.15 4.79
CA ALA A 137 0.85 -19.08 6.12
C ALA A 137 1.85 -19.30 7.28
N PRO A 138 2.74 -20.31 7.25
CA PRO A 138 3.77 -20.47 8.29
C PRO A 138 4.77 -19.30 8.38
N MET A 139 5.03 -18.62 7.25
CA MET A 139 5.91 -17.43 7.26
C MET A 139 5.24 -16.26 7.97
N PHE A 140 3.95 -16.03 7.72
CA PHE A 140 3.19 -15.00 8.44
C PHE A 140 3.09 -15.31 9.93
N GLU A 141 2.94 -16.58 10.28
CA GLU A 141 2.96 -17.03 11.67
C GLU A 141 4.30 -16.72 12.36
N ALA A 142 5.42 -17.04 11.71
CA ALA A 142 6.77 -16.74 12.21
C ALA A 142 7.01 -15.23 12.43
N MET A 143 6.21 -14.39 11.78
CA MET A 143 6.23 -12.93 11.92
C MET A 143 5.18 -12.41 12.91
N ASN A 144 4.47 -13.28 13.63
CA ASN A 144 3.32 -12.93 14.46
C ASN A 144 2.22 -12.14 13.70
N LEU A 145 1.99 -12.53 12.46
CA LEU A 145 0.91 -12.07 11.58
C LEU A 145 -0.03 -13.24 11.28
N ASN A 146 -0.32 -14.04 12.31
CA ASN A 146 -0.96 -15.35 12.21
C ASN A 146 -2.48 -15.34 12.36
N GLY A 147 -3.09 -14.17 12.53
CA GLY A 147 -4.55 -14.10 12.51
C GLY A 147 -5.09 -14.55 11.15
N THR A 148 -6.16 -15.38 11.15
CA THR A 148 -6.76 -15.89 9.90
C THR A 148 -7.05 -14.78 8.89
N ARG A 149 -7.51 -13.62 9.37
CA ARG A 149 -7.77 -12.44 8.52
C ARG A 149 -6.47 -11.85 7.97
N ALA A 150 -5.42 -11.75 8.79
CA ALA A 150 -4.12 -11.22 8.35
C ALA A 150 -3.51 -12.10 7.25
N VAL A 151 -3.51 -13.41 7.44
CA VAL A 151 -3.02 -14.37 6.44
C VAL A 151 -3.84 -14.25 5.14
N GLY A 152 -5.17 -14.12 5.24
CA GLY A 152 -6.04 -13.94 4.07
C GLY A 152 -5.72 -12.68 3.28
N VAL A 153 -5.63 -11.53 3.94
CA VAL A 153 -5.30 -10.23 3.32
C VAL A 153 -3.94 -10.27 2.65
N LEU A 154 -2.90 -10.73 3.35
CA LEU A 154 -1.53 -10.72 2.83
C LEU A 154 -1.34 -11.71 1.69
N SER A 155 -1.98 -12.89 1.77
CA SER A 155 -1.95 -13.88 0.68
C SER A 155 -2.67 -13.37 -0.57
N ALA A 156 -3.81 -12.69 -0.40
CA ALA A 156 -4.53 -12.08 -1.52
C ALA A 156 -3.66 -11.03 -2.25
N VAL A 157 -3.02 -10.13 -1.51
CA VAL A 157 -2.15 -9.11 -2.10
C VAL A 157 -0.90 -9.74 -2.73
N ALA A 158 -0.24 -10.68 -2.06
CA ALA A 158 0.93 -11.36 -2.60
C ALA A 158 0.63 -12.09 -3.92
N SER A 159 -0.58 -12.65 -4.04
CA SER A 159 -1.02 -13.33 -5.27
C SER A 159 -1.34 -12.36 -6.42
N HIS A 160 -1.61 -11.09 -6.13
CA HIS A 160 -2.04 -10.08 -7.09
C HIS A 160 -1.13 -8.83 -7.11
N LEU A 161 0.19 -9.02 -6.93
CA LEU A 161 1.15 -7.90 -6.89
C LEU A 161 1.19 -7.08 -8.18
N ASP A 162 0.96 -7.69 -9.33
CA ASP A 162 0.90 -6.97 -10.60
C ASP A 162 -0.27 -5.97 -10.62
N GLN A 163 -1.40 -6.35 -10.02
CA GLN A 163 -2.55 -5.46 -9.86
C GLN A 163 -2.22 -4.29 -8.92
N VAL A 164 -1.49 -4.54 -7.83
CA VAL A 164 -1.02 -3.49 -6.93
C VAL A 164 -0.10 -2.51 -7.67
N LYS A 165 0.90 -3.02 -8.38
CA LYS A 165 1.85 -2.19 -9.16
C LYS A 165 1.13 -1.35 -10.20
N THR A 166 0.24 -1.95 -10.99
CA THR A 166 -0.56 -1.24 -12.00
C THR A 166 -1.41 -0.13 -11.38
N ALA A 167 -2.07 -0.40 -10.26
CA ALA A 167 -2.87 0.59 -9.57
C ALA A 167 -2.02 1.72 -8.97
N GLN A 168 -0.85 1.41 -8.41
CA GLN A 168 0.09 2.41 -7.90
C GLN A 168 0.64 3.32 -9.01
N ASP A 169 0.97 2.75 -10.16
CA ASP A 169 1.44 3.51 -11.32
C ASP A 169 0.35 4.44 -11.86
N LEU A 170 -0.89 3.94 -11.97
CA LEU A 170 -2.03 4.74 -12.39
C LEU A 170 -2.29 5.89 -11.42
N ALA A 171 -2.35 5.60 -10.12
CA ALA A 171 -2.54 6.60 -9.09
C ALA A 171 -1.43 7.67 -9.10
N THR A 172 -0.18 7.27 -9.26
CA THR A 172 0.98 8.18 -9.30
C THR A 172 0.89 9.12 -10.50
N LYS A 173 0.58 8.60 -11.68
CA LYS A 173 0.41 9.41 -12.89
C LYS A 173 -0.74 10.42 -12.75
N SER A 174 -1.90 9.94 -12.31
CA SER A 174 -3.08 10.77 -12.13
C SER A 174 -2.91 11.82 -11.06
N TYR A 175 -2.25 11.47 -9.97
CA TYR A 175 -1.89 12.38 -8.89
C TYR A 175 -0.96 13.50 -9.36
N SER A 176 0.02 13.18 -10.20
CA SER A 176 0.96 14.15 -10.76
C SER A 176 0.28 15.09 -11.76
N ASN A 177 -0.64 14.57 -12.58
CA ASN A 177 -1.34 15.36 -13.59
C ASN A 177 -2.45 16.23 -12.98
N GLY A 178 -3.19 15.72 -12.00
CA GLY A 178 -4.24 16.45 -11.26
C GLY A 178 -5.41 16.92 -12.10
N THR A 179 -5.65 16.35 -13.28
CA THR A 179 -6.59 16.85 -14.28
C THR A 179 -7.82 15.98 -14.54
N SER A 180 -7.85 14.76 -14.04
CA SER A 180 -8.94 13.81 -14.32
C SER A 180 -10.30 14.35 -13.87
N VAL A 181 -10.36 15.00 -12.71
CA VAL A 181 -11.61 15.58 -12.16
C VAL A 181 -12.06 16.85 -12.92
N ILE A 182 -11.17 17.48 -13.67
CA ILE A 182 -11.48 18.72 -14.41
C ILE A 182 -12.01 18.40 -15.82
N ASN A 183 -11.67 17.23 -16.33
CA ASN A 183 -11.99 16.82 -17.70
C ASN A 183 -13.32 16.05 -17.82
N GLU A 184 -14.06 15.91 -16.72
CA GLU A 184 -15.44 15.39 -16.66
C GLU A 184 -16.46 16.53 -16.66
#